data_9cc36988990d0b54d6e0c699d3c5f952
#
_entry.id   9cc36988990d0b54d6e0c699d3c5f952
#
_cell.length_a   1.000
_cell.length_b   1.000
_cell.length_c   1.000
_cell.angle_alpha   90.00
_cell.angle_beta   90.00
_cell.angle_gamma   90.00
#
_symmetry.space_group_name_H-M   'P 1'
#
loop_
_entity.id
_entity.type
_entity.pdbx_description
1 polymer ?
#
loop_
_entity_poly.entity_id
_entity_poly.type
_entity_poly.pdbx_seq_one_letter_code
_entity_poly.pdbx_strand_id
1 'polypeptide(L)'
;MIVDHRTYELQPGRLRDFLALYEKEGLPVQLKHLGNLVGYYTTEVGNVNEIVHMWGYADLADRTKRRAAMAADPAWQAYLQKSREYMKT
;
A
#
# COMPACT_ATOMS: atom_id res chain seq x y z
N MET A 1 15.08 -12.26 -6.38
CA MET A 1 13.92 -11.50 -5.86
C MET A 1 14.34 -10.11 -5.48
N ILE A 2 13.55 -9.13 -5.81
CA ILE A 2 13.73 -7.76 -5.33
C ILE A 2 12.58 -7.41 -4.38
N VAL A 3 12.81 -6.46 -3.49
CA VAL A 3 11.80 -5.99 -2.54
C VAL A 3 11.59 -4.49 -2.73
N ASP A 4 10.34 -4.10 -2.95
CA ASP A 4 9.92 -2.71 -2.98
C ASP A 4 9.54 -2.32 -1.56
N HIS A 5 10.35 -1.49 -0.93
CA HIS A 5 10.13 -1.00 0.45
C HIS A 5 9.56 0.40 0.37
N ARG A 6 8.35 0.58 0.91
CA ARG A 6 7.63 1.85 0.81
C ARG A 6 7.24 2.34 2.19
N THR A 7 7.44 3.63 2.40
CA THR A 7 7.07 4.31 3.65
C THR A 7 6.12 5.46 3.32
N TYR A 8 4.99 5.49 4.02
CA TYR A 8 4.00 6.59 3.88
C TYR A 8 3.76 7.24 5.22
N GLU A 9 3.60 8.56 5.20
CA GLU A 9 3.18 9.31 6.36
C GLU A 9 1.72 9.72 6.19
N LEU A 10 0.91 9.45 7.22
CA LEU A 10 -0.50 9.77 7.25
C LEU A 10 -0.75 11.07 8.02
N GLN A 11 -1.90 11.69 7.77
CA GLN A 11 -2.35 12.80 8.60
C GLN A 11 -2.46 12.35 10.06
N PRO A 12 -2.07 13.19 11.04
CA PRO A 12 -2.11 12.82 12.45
C PRO A 12 -3.47 12.32 12.88
N GLY A 13 -3.48 11.18 13.59
CA GLY A 13 -4.70 10.58 14.12
C GLY A 13 -5.53 9.79 13.11
N ARG A 14 -5.08 9.64 11.88
CA ARG A 14 -5.85 8.96 10.83
C ARG A 14 -5.41 7.52 10.56
N LEU A 15 -4.43 7.01 11.31
CA LEU A 15 -3.88 5.67 11.05
C LEU A 15 -4.96 4.57 11.11
N ARG A 16 -5.78 4.57 12.15
CA ARG A 16 -6.80 3.54 12.34
C ARG A 16 -7.83 3.55 11.21
N ASP A 17 -8.30 4.73 10.82
CA ASP A 17 -9.27 4.87 9.74
C ASP A 17 -8.66 4.46 8.39
N PHE A 18 -7.40 4.84 8.16
CA PHE A 18 -6.69 4.43 6.95
C PHE A 18 -6.56 2.91 6.89
N LEU A 19 -6.15 2.26 7.98
CA LEU A 19 -5.97 0.81 8.00
C LEU A 19 -7.29 0.08 7.74
N ALA A 20 -8.40 0.57 8.27
CA ALA A 20 -9.72 -0.02 8.03
C ALA A 20 -10.10 0.06 6.54
N LEU A 21 -9.89 1.22 5.91
CA LEU A 21 -10.12 1.40 4.49
C LEU A 21 -9.20 0.51 3.65
N TYR A 22 -7.92 0.49 3.99
CA TYR A 22 -6.92 -0.30 3.28
C TYR A 22 -7.24 -1.80 3.31
N GLU A 23 -7.54 -2.33 4.50
CA GLU A 23 -7.86 -3.74 4.66
C GLU A 23 -9.08 -4.14 3.84
N LYS A 24 -10.08 -3.27 3.77
CA LYS A 24 -11.33 -3.55 3.07
C LYS A 24 -11.21 -3.39 1.56
N GLU A 25 -10.55 -2.33 1.08
CA GLU A 25 -10.60 -1.95 -0.33
C GLU A 25 -9.24 -1.95 -1.03
N GLY A 26 -8.15 -1.69 -0.33
CA GLY A 26 -6.82 -1.60 -0.93
C GLY A 26 -6.09 -2.93 -0.96
N LEU A 27 -6.01 -3.61 0.17
CA LEU A 27 -5.26 -4.85 0.30
C LEU A 27 -5.73 -5.95 -0.66
N PRO A 28 -7.05 -6.21 -0.82
CA PRO A 28 -7.48 -7.25 -1.75
C PRO A 28 -7.01 -7.00 -3.18
N VAL A 29 -7.02 -5.75 -3.64
CA VAL A 29 -6.57 -5.39 -4.98
C VAL A 29 -5.05 -5.56 -5.09
N GLN A 30 -4.30 -5.12 -4.08
CA GLN A 30 -2.85 -5.28 -4.06
C GLN A 30 -2.44 -6.75 -4.05
N LEU A 31 -3.09 -7.58 -3.25
CA LEU A 31 -2.80 -9.02 -3.23
C LEU A 31 -3.09 -9.66 -4.58
N LYS A 32 -4.15 -9.26 -5.25
CA LYS A 32 -4.52 -9.78 -6.57
C LYS A 32 -3.44 -9.49 -7.61
N HIS A 33 -2.92 -8.26 -7.63
CA HIS A 33 -1.99 -7.82 -8.68
C HIS A 33 -0.52 -7.97 -8.30
N LEU A 34 -0.16 -7.60 -7.08
CA LEU A 34 1.23 -7.64 -6.63
C LEU A 34 1.64 -9.01 -6.09
N GLY A 35 0.73 -9.70 -5.44
CA GLY A 35 0.87 -11.10 -5.06
C GLY A 35 1.67 -11.36 -3.80
N ASN A 36 2.92 -10.96 -3.73
CA ASN A 36 3.83 -11.34 -2.66
C ASN A 36 4.03 -10.21 -1.64
N LEU A 37 3.14 -10.14 -0.65
CA LEU A 37 3.29 -9.23 0.48
C LEU A 37 4.34 -9.78 1.45
N VAL A 38 5.49 -9.12 1.52
CA VAL A 38 6.56 -9.50 2.46
C VAL A 38 6.22 -9.04 3.88
N GLY A 39 5.67 -7.84 4.02
CA GLY A 39 5.25 -7.34 5.32
C GLY A 39 4.53 -6.01 5.22
N TYR A 40 3.72 -5.73 6.24
CA TYR A 40 2.99 -4.47 6.38
C TYR A 40 3.03 -4.08 7.86
N TYR A 41 3.60 -2.93 8.17
CA TYR A 41 3.95 -2.57 9.55
C TYR A 41 3.45 -1.19 9.92
N THR A 42 3.07 -1.04 11.18
CA THR A 42 2.82 0.24 11.82
C THR A 42 3.94 0.52 12.83
N THR A 43 4.07 1.77 13.24
CA THR A 43 5.14 2.19 14.15
C THR A 43 4.61 2.32 15.58
N GLU A 44 5.21 1.58 16.52
CA GLU A 44 4.89 1.68 17.94
C GLU A 44 5.74 2.76 18.63
N VAL A 45 7.04 2.82 18.26
CA VAL A 45 8.00 3.78 18.81
C VAL A 45 8.59 4.56 17.64
N GLY A 46 8.48 5.88 17.69
CA GLY A 46 8.88 6.76 16.59
C GLY A 46 7.67 7.50 16.03
N ASN A 47 7.62 7.69 14.72
CA ASN A 47 6.49 8.36 14.08
C ASN A 47 5.30 7.41 13.93
N VAL A 48 4.34 7.51 14.86
CA VAL A 48 3.16 6.64 14.92
C VAL A 48 2.18 6.87 13.74
N ASN A 49 2.37 7.91 12.95
CA ASN A 49 1.56 8.20 11.76
C ASN A 49 2.17 7.61 10.49
N GLU A 50 3.20 6.80 10.62
CA GLU A 50 3.93 6.23 9.51
C GLU A 50 3.60 4.75 9.34
N ILE A 51 3.46 4.33 8.09
CA ILE A 51 3.32 2.91 7.74
C ILE A 51 4.46 2.51 6.81
N VAL A 52 4.90 1.26 6.94
CA VAL A 52 5.93 0.66 6.10
C VAL A 52 5.36 -0.62 5.52
N HIS A 53 5.45 -0.79 4.20
CA HIS A 53 5.09 -2.05 3.60
C HIS A 53 6.10 -2.46 2.53
N MET A 54 6.21 -3.77 2.33
CA MET A 54 7.19 -4.35 1.43
C MET A 54 6.54 -5.41 0.56
N TRP A 55 6.83 -5.35 -0.74
CA TRP A 55 6.33 -6.29 -1.74
C TRP A 55 7.50 -6.91 -2.48
N GLY A 56 7.49 -8.22 -2.62
CA GLY A 56 8.53 -8.95 -3.34
C GLY A 56 8.14 -9.23 -4.78
N TYR A 57 9.12 -9.12 -5.68
CA TYR A 57 8.96 -9.40 -7.11
C TYR A 57 10.13 -10.22 -7.59
N ALA A 58 9.92 -10.98 -8.67
CA ALA A 58 11.01 -11.76 -9.27
C ALA A 58 12.14 -10.85 -9.76
N ASP A 59 11.78 -9.75 -10.44
CA ASP A 59 12.71 -8.76 -10.98
C ASP A 59 11.96 -7.45 -11.25
N LEU A 60 12.66 -6.45 -11.80
CA LEU A 60 12.07 -5.15 -12.11
C LEU A 60 11.00 -5.23 -13.20
N ALA A 61 11.15 -6.11 -14.17
CA ALA A 61 10.15 -6.30 -15.24
C ALA A 61 8.84 -6.85 -14.65
N ASP A 62 8.95 -7.83 -13.76
CA ASP A 62 7.80 -8.39 -13.03
C ASP A 62 7.08 -7.29 -12.23
N ARG A 63 7.84 -6.47 -11.51
CA ARG A 63 7.30 -5.33 -10.74
C ARG A 63 6.54 -4.37 -11.66
N THR A 64 7.15 -3.96 -12.76
CA THR A 64 6.55 -3.02 -13.70
C THR A 64 5.23 -3.55 -14.26
N LYS A 65 5.22 -4.83 -14.66
CA LYS A 65 4.03 -5.48 -15.21
C LYS A 65 2.90 -5.54 -14.20
N ARG A 66 3.20 -5.98 -12.97
CA ARG A 66 2.18 -6.14 -11.92
C ARG A 66 1.61 -4.79 -11.48
N ARG A 67 2.46 -3.79 -11.35
CA ARG A 67 2.01 -2.46 -10.96
C ARG A 67 1.18 -1.78 -12.06
N ALA A 68 1.51 -2.01 -13.32
CA ALA A 68 0.72 -1.49 -14.43
C ALA A 68 -0.68 -2.11 -14.45
N ALA A 69 -0.79 -3.41 -14.21
CA ALA A 69 -2.08 -4.08 -14.12
C ALA A 69 -2.91 -3.55 -12.96
N MET A 70 -2.29 -3.30 -11.81
CA MET A 70 -2.97 -2.72 -10.65
C MET A 70 -3.47 -1.30 -10.95
N ALA A 71 -2.63 -0.47 -11.57
CA ALA A 71 -2.99 0.91 -11.91
C ALA A 71 -4.18 0.98 -12.87
N ALA A 72 -4.35 -0.02 -13.72
CA ALA A 72 -5.45 -0.09 -14.67
C ALA A 72 -6.76 -0.63 -14.04
N ASP A 73 -6.71 -1.16 -12.82
CA ASP A 73 -7.87 -1.73 -12.15
C ASP A 73 -8.76 -0.62 -11.59
N PRO A 74 -10.05 -0.54 -12.01
CA PRO A 74 -10.97 0.48 -11.47
C PRO A 74 -11.14 0.42 -9.96
N ALA A 75 -11.05 -0.76 -9.35
CA ALA A 75 -11.15 -0.90 -7.90
C ALA A 75 -9.97 -0.23 -7.20
N TRP A 76 -8.77 -0.31 -7.77
CA TRP A 76 -7.60 0.38 -7.26
C TRP A 76 -7.74 1.89 -7.37
N GLN A 77 -8.22 2.37 -8.51
CA GLN A 77 -8.45 3.80 -8.74
C GLN A 77 -9.46 4.38 -7.74
N ALA A 78 -10.55 3.65 -7.48
CA ALA A 78 -11.55 4.05 -6.50
C ALA A 78 -10.97 4.11 -5.08
N TYR A 79 -10.19 3.10 -4.71
CA TYR A 79 -9.49 3.09 -3.41
C TYR A 79 -8.55 4.29 -3.27
N LEU A 80 -7.76 4.60 -4.30
CA LEU A 80 -6.82 5.72 -4.25
C LEU A 80 -7.52 7.04 -4.01
N GLN A 81 -8.68 7.26 -4.63
CA GLN A 81 -9.44 8.49 -4.41
C GLN A 81 -9.88 8.64 -2.96
N LYS A 82 -10.33 7.54 -2.35
CA LYS A 82 -10.75 7.54 -0.94
C LYS A 82 -9.57 7.71 0.01
N SER A 83 -8.42 7.12 -0.31
CA SER A 83 -7.26 7.12 0.60
C SER A 83 -6.52 8.45 0.63
N ARG A 84 -6.70 9.32 -0.36
CA ARG A 84 -5.98 10.59 -0.46
C ARG A 84 -6.14 11.47 0.77
N GLU A 85 -7.33 11.52 1.35
CA GLU A 85 -7.58 12.38 2.52
C GLU A 85 -6.78 11.98 3.75
N TYR A 86 -6.30 10.72 3.80
CA TYR A 86 -5.53 10.22 4.94
C TYR A 86 -4.03 10.46 4.79
N MET A 87 -3.58 10.71 3.58
CA MET A 87 -2.15 10.85 3.28
C MET A 87 -1.66 12.27 3.55
N LYS A 88 -0.47 12.36 4.17
CA LYS A 88 0.22 13.62 4.37
C LYS A 88 1.17 13.92 3.21
N THR A 89 1.78 12.86 2.67
CA THR A 89 2.74 12.99 1.57
C THR A 89 2.44 12.01 0.46
#